data_0fdf62700cbf5363fc3cb3c10d2dd207
#
_entry.id   0fdf62700cbf5363fc3cb3c10d2dd207
#
_cell.length_a   1.000
_cell.length_b   1.000
_cell.length_c   1.000
_cell.angle_alpha   90.00
_cell.angle_beta   90.00
_cell.angle_gamma   90.00
#
_symmetry.space_group_name_H-M   'P 1'
#
loop_
_entity.id
_entity.type
_entity.pdbx_description
1 polymer ?
#
loop_
_entity_poly.entity_id
_entity_poly.type
_entity_poly.pdbx_seq_one_letter_code
_entity_poly.pdbx_strand_id
1 'polypeptide(L)'
;SVLPTRLEWTLRPHWNGLSLHLTQDCCLAHGADVRVRRTLSAWRVDVIGPDERGKPPAPAARVVPGAGTADAAALASATPLGQWPLGWLEGRGFPWNTIHPGGVLTLNTHNLSFTLKDGRWTTLGSAQMEIRQASSRLTSLATLGTYRVLIQPDPSTQLQPGDGATRDLVWISTVDGALMIDGRGLIGVGGVRLRAEAHAAPGSEAALNNLLNLIGRRNGASSAISIG
;
A
#
# COMPACT_ATOMS: atom_id res chain seq x y z
N SER A 1 12.11 11.17 -16.22
CA SER A 1 12.16 9.82 -15.68
C SER A 1 11.20 9.74 -14.52
N VAL A 2 10.38 8.70 -14.51
CA VAL A 2 9.28 8.50 -13.54
C VAL A 2 9.81 7.96 -12.20
N LEU A 3 10.99 7.36 -12.20
CA LEU A 3 11.64 6.78 -11.02
C LEU A 3 12.90 7.59 -10.67
N PRO A 4 13.28 7.67 -9.38
CA PRO A 4 14.41 8.46 -8.93
C PRO A 4 15.75 7.97 -9.47
N THR A 5 15.88 6.68 -9.77
CA THR A 5 17.06 6.06 -10.37
C THR A 5 16.67 5.00 -11.41
N ARG A 6 17.67 4.43 -12.08
CA ARG A 6 17.47 3.39 -13.07
C ARG A 6 16.98 2.11 -12.39
N LEU A 7 15.89 1.54 -12.89
CA LEU A 7 15.40 0.23 -12.48
C LEU A 7 16.12 -0.83 -13.33
N GLU A 8 16.80 -1.74 -12.68
CA GLU A 8 17.40 -2.92 -13.32
C GLU A 8 16.45 -4.10 -13.14
N TRP A 9 16.34 -4.91 -14.17
CA TRP A 9 15.50 -6.08 -14.13
C TRP A 9 16.12 -7.24 -14.88
N THR A 10 15.88 -8.44 -14.36
CA THR A 10 16.30 -9.70 -14.99
C THR A 10 15.11 -10.62 -15.09
N LEU A 11 14.79 -11.06 -16.30
CA LEU A 11 13.74 -12.02 -16.57
C LEU A 11 14.31 -13.42 -16.75
N ARG A 12 13.76 -14.39 -16.03
CA ARG A 12 14.14 -15.81 -16.13
C ARG A 12 12.90 -16.63 -16.46
N PRO A 13 12.85 -17.29 -17.64
CA PRO A 13 11.78 -18.22 -17.95
C PRO A 13 11.92 -19.51 -17.13
N HIS A 14 10.80 -20.08 -16.73
CA HIS A 14 10.66 -21.38 -16.10
C HIS A 14 9.65 -22.23 -16.88
N TRP A 15 9.63 -23.53 -16.64
CA TRP A 15 8.74 -24.46 -17.33
C TRP A 15 7.23 -24.04 -17.29
N ASN A 16 6.80 -23.47 -16.17
CA ASN A 16 5.39 -23.10 -15.94
C ASN A 16 5.17 -21.60 -15.73
N GLY A 17 6.13 -20.74 -16.10
CA GLY A 17 6.01 -19.32 -15.91
C GLY A 17 7.30 -18.52 -16.08
N LEU A 18 7.31 -17.35 -15.46
CA LEU A 18 8.38 -16.36 -15.54
C LEU A 18 8.75 -15.87 -14.13
N SER A 19 10.03 -15.64 -13.87
CA SER A 19 10.48 -14.89 -12.69
C SER A 19 11.13 -13.61 -13.14
N LEU A 20 10.68 -12.50 -12.58
CA LEU A 20 11.23 -11.18 -12.78
C LEU A 20 11.93 -10.75 -11.48
N HIS A 21 13.21 -10.52 -11.54
CA HIS A 21 13.98 -9.93 -10.45
C HIS A 21 14.20 -8.46 -10.72
N LEU A 22 13.84 -7.62 -9.75
CA LEU A 22 13.92 -6.16 -9.82
C LEU A 22 14.91 -5.66 -8.79
N THR A 23 15.82 -4.77 -9.19
CA THR A 23 16.72 -4.06 -8.30
C THR A 23 16.77 -2.59 -8.63
N GLN A 24 16.98 -1.77 -7.62
CA GLN A 24 17.12 -0.33 -7.77
C GLN A 24 17.96 0.19 -6.60
N ASP A 25 19.11 0.79 -6.90
CA ASP A 25 20.09 1.19 -5.90
C ASP A 25 19.54 2.08 -4.79
N CYS A 26 18.64 3.03 -5.15
CA CYS A 26 18.05 3.93 -4.16
C CYS A 26 16.99 3.28 -3.29
N CYS A 27 16.23 2.31 -3.85
CA CYS A 27 14.88 2.12 -3.35
C CYS A 27 14.49 0.64 -3.21
N LEU A 28 15.17 -0.27 -3.88
CA LEU A 28 15.00 -1.72 -3.82
C LEU A 28 16.34 -2.40 -3.48
N ALA A 29 17.00 -1.95 -2.40
CA ALA A 29 18.35 -2.39 -2.04
C ALA A 29 18.48 -3.93 -1.88
N HIS A 30 17.42 -4.57 -1.41
CA HIS A 30 17.36 -6.02 -1.28
C HIS A 30 16.77 -6.72 -2.52
N GLY A 31 16.33 -5.93 -3.53
CA GLY A 31 15.63 -6.43 -4.71
C GLY A 31 14.23 -6.97 -4.38
N ALA A 32 13.42 -7.12 -5.40
CA ALA A 32 12.10 -7.74 -5.33
C ALA A 32 11.98 -8.81 -6.41
N ASP A 33 11.38 -9.94 -6.08
CA ASP A 33 11.11 -11.01 -7.02
C ASP A 33 9.61 -11.10 -7.29
N VAL A 34 9.25 -11.05 -8.58
CA VAL A 34 7.88 -11.27 -9.02
C VAL A 34 7.86 -12.55 -9.83
N ARG A 35 7.07 -13.53 -9.38
CA ARG A 35 6.95 -14.81 -10.04
C ARG A 35 5.56 -14.96 -10.65
N VAL A 36 5.50 -15.06 -11.95
CA VAL A 36 4.26 -15.30 -12.69
C VAL A 36 4.21 -16.78 -13.08
N ARG A 37 3.17 -17.48 -12.66
CA ARG A 37 2.96 -18.90 -12.95
C ARG A 37 1.60 -19.11 -13.60
N ARG A 38 1.56 -19.99 -14.59
CA ARG A 38 0.34 -20.43 -15.23
C ARG A 38 -0.02 -21.85 -14.74
N THR A 39 -1.23 -22.00 -14.28
CA THR A 39 -1.88 -23.30 -14.06
C THR A 39 -2.87 -23.57 -15.20
N LEU A 40 -3.50 -24.76 -15.22
CA LEU A 40 -4.45 -25.12 -16.28
C LEU A 40 -5.61 -24.12 -16.45
N SER A 41 -6.04 -23.46 -15.36
CA SER A 41 -7.22 -22.59 -15.35
C SER A 41 -6.98 -21.19 -14.77
N ALA A 42 -5.74 -20.85 -14.35
CA ALA A 42 -5.48 -19.60 -13.69
C ALA A 42 -4.05 -19.09 -13.93
N TRP A 43 -3.89 -17.77 -13.81
CA TRP A 43 -2.59 -17.11 -13.67
C TRP A 43 -2.38 -16.72 -12.22
N ARG A 44 -1.19 -16.98 -11.70
CA ARG A 44 -0.80 -16.54 -10.36
C ARG A 44 0.45 -15.68 -10.43
N VAL A 45 0.40 -14.55 -9.74
CA VAL A 45 1.51 -13.61 -9.57
C VAL A 45 1.86 -13.58 -8.09
N ASP A 46 3.04 -14.03 -7.74
CA ASP A 46 3.56 -13.98 -6.37
C ASP A 46 4.58 -12.85 -6.28
N VAL A 47 4.42 -11.96 -5.30
CA VAL A 47 5.41 -10.93 -4.96
C VAL A 47 6.21 -11.47 -3.78
N ILE A 48 7.50 -11.67 -3.97
CA ILE A 48 8.37 -12.32 -3.00
C ILE A 48 9.31 -11.26 -2.43
N GLY A 49 9.10 -10.93 -1.18
CA GLY A 49 9.97 -10.04 -0.42
C GLY A 49 11.30 -10.67 -0.03
N PRO A 50 12.23 -9.88 0.52
CA PRO A 50 13.54 -10.38 0.95
C PRO A 50 13.45 -11.55 1.93
N ASP A 51 12.53 -11.49 2.90
CA ASP A 51 12.36 -12.48 3.95
C ASP A 51 11.63 -13.76 3.50
N GLU A 52 11.04 -13.72 2.32
CA GLU A 52 10.25 -14.83 1.74
C GLU A 52 11.07 -15.64 0.72
N ARG A 53 12.28 -15.19 0.41
CA ARG A 53 13.16 -15.88 -0.55
C ARG A 53 13.53 -17.27 -0.03
N GLY A 54 13.40 -18.25 -0.91
CA GLY A 54 13.72 -19.65 -0.57
C GLY A 54 12.65 -20.36 0.23
N LYS A 55 11.59 -19.67 0.67
CA LYS A 55 10.44 -20.32 1.31
C LYS A 55 9.50 -20.88 0.26
N PRO A 56 8.87 -22.04 0.49
CA PRO A 56 7.78 -22.50 -0.38
C PRO A 56 6.65 -21.49 -0.35
N PRO A 57 5.95 -21.25 -1.48
CA PRO A 57 4.79 -20.37 -1.51
C PRO A 57 3.78 -20.88 -0.49
N ALA A 58 3.27 -19.95 0.33
CA ALA A 58 2.24 -20.29 1.30
C ALA A 58 1.07 -21.00 0.59
N PRO A 59 0.60 -22.15 1.08
CA PRO A 59 -0.62 -22.75 0.57
C PRO A 59 -1.72 -21.70 0.65
N ALA A 60 -2.72 -21.78 -0.24
CA ALA A 60 -3.90 -20.93 -0.19
C ALA A 60 -4.55 -21.09 1.20
N ALA A 61 -4.09 -20.30 2.16
CA ALA A 61 -4.54 -20.39 3.53
C ALA A 61 -6.00 -19.95 3.57
N ARG A 62 -6.85 -20.77 4.16
CA ARG A 62 -8.16 -20.32 4.61
C ARG A 62 -7.93 -19.13 5.53
N VAL A 63 -8.47 -17.99 5.16
CA VAL A 63 -8.47 -16.81 6.04
C VAL A 63 -9.18 -17.21 7.32
N VAL A 64 -8.42 -17.31 8.40
CA VAL A 64 -8.99 -17.51 9.72
C VAL A 64 -9.48 -16.14 10.19
N PRO A 65 -10.76 -15.98 10.54
CA PRO A 65 -11.24 -14.75 11.14
C PRO A 65 -10.42 -14.43 12.39
N GLY A 66 -9.73 -13.29 12.43
CA GLY A 66 -8.83 -12.89 13.51
C GLY A 66 -7.34 -12.86 13.17
N ALA A 67 -6.94 -13.31 11.98
CA ALA A 67 -5.52 -13.30 11.55
C ALA A 67 -4.94 -11.90 11.32
N GLY A 68 -5.76 -10.86 11.24
CA GLY A 68 -5.32 -9.50 10.94
C GLY A 68 -4.28 -8.92 11.91
N THR A 69 -4.29 -9.33 13.17
CA THR A 69 -3.29 -8.90 14.16
C THR A 69 -1.94 -9.61 14.01
N ALA A 70 -1.96 -10.89 13.63
CA ALA A 70 -0.74 -11.67 13.40
C ALA A 70 -0.04 -11.21 12.10
N ASP A 71 -0.81 -10.93 11.04
CA ASP A 71 -0.27 -10.39 9.78
C ASP A 71 0.30 -8.98 9.97
N ALA A 72 -0.36 -8.12 10.74
CA ALA A 72 0.12 -6.79 11.05
C ALA A 72 1.45 -6.82 11.84
N ALA A 73 1.59 -7.74 12.79
CA ALA A 73 2.83 -7.93 13.54
C ALA A 73 3.96 -8.46 12.64
N ALA A 74 3.65 -9.42 11.75
CA ALA A 74 4.61 -9.94 10.79
C ALA A 74 5.09 -8.86 9.82
N LEU A 75 4.18 -8.00 9.32
CA LEU A 75 4.52 -6.88 8.44
C LEU A 75 5.37 -5.81 9.15
N ALA A 76 5.13 -5.56 10.44
CA ALA A 76 5.88 -4.57 11.20
C ALA A 76 7.36 -4.97 11.42
N SER A 77 7.65 -6.28 11.46
CA SER A 77 9.00 -6.83 11.61
C SER A 77 9.66 -7.26 10.31
N ALA A 78 8.94 -7.20 9.19
CA ALA A 78 9.45 -7.64 7.90
C ALA A 78 10.51 -6.68 7.33
N THR A 79 11.49 -7.23 6.64
CA THR A 79 12.42 -6.44 5.84
C THR A 79 11.67 -5.76 4.70
N PRO A 80 11.80 -4.43 4.54
CA PRO A 80 11.10 -3.72 3.49
C PRO A 80 11.36 -4.29 2.09
N LEU A 81 10.31 -4.44 1.30
CA LEU A 81 10.42 -4.72 -0.12
C LEU A 81 11.12 -3.57 -0.84
N GLY A 82 10.80 -2.34 -0.45
CA GLY A 82 11.41 -1.14 -0.98
C GLY A 82 11.08 0.12 -0.18
N GLN A 83 11.88 1.17 -0.44
CA GLN A 83 11.72 2.49 0.16
C GLN A 83 11.87 3.56 -0.92
N TRP A 84 10.95 4.51 -0.98
CA TRP A 84 10.96 5.58 -1.98
C TRP A 84 10.77 6.94 -1.33
N PRO A 85 11.50 7.98 -1.76
CA PRO A 85 11.22 9.35 -1.33
C PRO A 85 9.88 9.80 -1.89
N LEU A 86 8.98 10.39 -1.08
CA LEU A 86 7.66 10.84 -1.56
C LEU A 86 7.74 11.94 -2.63
N GLY A 87 8.82 12.67 -2.70
CA GLY A 87 9.05 13.69 -3.74
C GLY A 87 8.97 13.16 -5.18
N TRP A 88 9.08 11.84 -5.41
CA TRP A 88 8.88 11.28 -6.74
C TRP A 88 7.43 11.37 -7.25
N LEU A 89 6.47 11.65 -6.35
CA LEU A 89 5.08 11.90 -6.72
C LEU A 89 4.89 13.30 -7.33
N GLU A 90 5.81 14.23 -7.10
CA GLU A 90 5.80 15.53 -7.75
C GLU A 90 5.89 15.31 -9.28
N GLY A 91 5.11 16.06 -10.03
CA GLY A 91 5.00 15.90 -11.49
C GLY A 91 3.90 14.92 -11.95
N ARG A 92 3.20 14.25 -11.00
CA ARG A 92 2.10 13.34 -11.31
C ARG A 92 0.73 14.01 -11.39
N GLY A 93 0.67 15.35 -11.33
CA GLY A 93 -0.57 16.12 -11.35
C GLY A 93 -1.16 16.38 -9.98
N PHE A 94 -2.41 16.84 -9.96
CA PHE A 94 -3.16 17.07 -8.72
C PHE A 94 -3.45 15.75 -7.99
N PRO A 95 -3.35 15.69 -6.63
CA PRO A 95 -2.99 16.80 -5.71
C PRO A 95 -1.48 16.95 -5.46
N TRP A 96 -0.63 16.06 -5.97
CA TRP A 96 0.77 15.93 -5.58
C TRP A 96 1.60 17.18 -5.89
N ASN A 97 1.35 17.79 -7.07
CA ASN A 97 2.04 19.03 -7.46
C ASN A 97 1.68 20.23 -6.57
N THR A 98 0.55 20.19 -5.90
CA THR A 98 0.11 21.26 -4.99
C THR A 98 0.62 21.02 -3.59
N ILE A 99 0.56 19.77 -3.12
CA ILE A 99 0.94 19.39 -1.76
C ILE A 99 2.46 19.40 -1.59
N HIS A 100 3.24 19.10 -2.65
CA HIS A 100 4.69 18.91 -2.59
C HIS A 100 5.08 17.95 -1.46
N PRO A 101 4.74 16.68 -1.55
CA PRO A 101 4.92 15.74 -0.46
C PRO A 101 6.41 15.43 -0.25
N GLY A 102 6.86 15.52 0.99
CA GLY A 102 8.15 15.02 1.45
C GLY A 102 8.00 13.84 2.39
N GLY A 103 9.11 13.18 2.67
CA GLY A 103 9.15 11.98 3.51
C GLY A 103 9.57 10.73 2.75
N VAL A 104 9.49 9.58 3.42
CA VAL A 104 9.90 8.27 2.87
C VAL A 104 8.72 7.30 2.94
N LEU A 105 8.39 6.71 1.80
CA LEU A 105 7.44 5.60 1.69
C LEU A 105 8.20 4.28 1.81
N THR A 106 7.83 3.45 2.75
CA THR A 106 8.32 2.07 2.91
C THR A 106 7.20 1.09 2.57
N LEU A 107 7.49 0.06 1.79
CA LEU A 107 6.56 -1.00 1.43
C LEU A 107 7.03 -2.32 2.01
N ASN A 108 6.19 -2.96 2.82
CA ASN A 108 6.36 -4.32 3.32
C ASN A 108 5.25 -5.20 2.74
N THR A 109 5.59 -6.44 2.42
CA THR A 109 4.62 -7.45 1.95
C THR A 109 4.76 -8.72 2.77
N HIS A 110 3.65 -9.45 2.91
CA HIS A 110 3.64 -10.75 3.56
C HIS A 110 2.78 -11.73 2.75
N ASN A 111 3.43 -12.73 2.15
CA ASN A 111 2.81 -13.77 1.32
C ASN A 111 1.90 -13.21 0.21
N LEU A 112 2.23 -12.03 -0.33
CA LEU A 112 1.38 -11.31 -1.27
C LEU A 112 1.33 -12.04 -2.62
N SER A 113 0.14 -12.46 -3.01
CA SER A 113 -0.08 -13.08 -4.31
C SER A 113 -1.43 -12.69 -4.90
N PHE A 114 -1.47 -12.65 -6.22
CA PHE A 114 -2.66 -12.35 -7.01
C PHE A 114 -2.95 -13.54 -7.92
N THR A 115 -4.18 -14.01 -7.94
CA THR A 115 -4.62 -15.09 -8.81
C THR A 115 -5.70 -14.56 -9.73
N LEU A 116 -5.51 -14.72 -11.05
CA LEU A 116 -6.52 -14.44 -12.07
C LEU A 116 -7.10 -15.75 -12.54
N LYS A 117 -8.37 -15.98 -12.28
CA LYS A 117 -9.14 -17.15 -12.73
C LYS A 117 -10.47 -16.68 -13.27
N ASP A 118 -10.85 -17.15 -14.48
CA ASP A 118 -12.13 -16.84 -15.13
C ASP A 118 -12.43 -15.32 -15.17
N GLY A 119 -11.38 -14.52 -15.46
CA GLY A 119 -11.48 -13.05 -15.49
C GLY A 119 -11.58 -12.37 -14.13
N ARG A 120 -11.43 -13.11 -13.02
CA ARG A 120 -11.55 -12.63 -11.64
C ARG A 120 -10.22 -12.64 -10.92
N TRP A 121 -9.88 -11.54 -10.27
CA TRP A 121 -8.69 -11.44 -9.42
C TRP A 121 -9.01 -11.82 -7.98
N THR A 122 -8.14 -12.62 -7.40
CA THR A 122 -8.15 -12.95 -5.97
C THR A 122 -6.81 -12.57 -5.38
N THR A 123 -6.82 -11.81 -4.29
CA THR A 123 -5.61 -11.42 -3.54
C THR A 123 -5.46 -12.34 -2.34
N LEU A 124 -4.23 -12.75 -2.05
CA LEU A 124 -3.84 -13.45 -0.82
C LEU A 124 -2.64 -12.72 -0.21
N GLY A 125 -2.50 -12.84 1.11
CA GLY A 125 -1.45 -12.15 1.85
C GLY A 125 -1.81 -10.70 2.12
N SER A 126 -0.84 -9.90 2.52
CA SER A 126 -1.06 -8.52 2.94
C SER A 126 0.10 -7.61 2.50
N ALA A 127 -0.19 -6.32 2.42
CA ALA A 127 0.80 -5.29 2.16
C ALA A 127 0.63 -4.14 3.16
N GLN A 128 1.73 -3.60 3.64
CA GLN A 128 1.76 -2.42 4.48
C GLN A 128 2.64 -1.36 3.86
N MET A 129 2.07 -0.18 3.68
CA MET A 129 2.84 1.01 3.34
C MET A 129 2.97 1.88 4.59
N GLU A 130 4.18 2.36 4.86
CA GLU A 130 4.44 3.32 5.93
C GLU A 130 5.09 4.55 5.33
N ILE A 131 4.46 5.70 5.56
CA ILE A 131 4.96 7.01 5.16
C ILE A 131 5.57 7.64 6.40
N ARG A 132 6.89 7.75 6.43
CA ARG A 132 7.63 8.35 7.57
C ARG A 132 7.96 9.78 7.30
N GLN A 133 7.86 10.61 8.35
CA GLN A 133 8.20 12.02 8.32
C GLN A 133 7.56 12.75 7.13
N ALA A 134 6.28 12.44 6.89
CA ALA A 134 5.52 13.14 5.86
C ALA A 134 5.58 14.65 6.08
N SER A 135 5.78 15.39 5.02
CA SER A 135 5.82 16.86 5.05
C SER A 135 5.11 17.45 3.84
N SER A 136 4.79 18.72 3.92
CA SER A 136 4.16 19.46 2.82
C SER A 136 4.58 20.92 2.87
N ARG A 137 4.78 21.54 1.71
CA ARG A 137 5.07 22.97 1.62
C ARG A 137 3.87 23.88 1.92
N LEU A 138 2.69 23.29 2.08
CA LEU A 138 1.45 24.03 2.40
C LEU A 138 1.29 24.36 3.88
N THR A 139 2.20 23.92 4.71
CA THR A 139 2.18 24.15 6.16
C THR A 139 3.54 24.63 6.64
N SER A 140 3.55 25.39 7.74
CA SER A 140 4.78 25.81 8.42
C SER A 140 5.41 24.71 9.30
N LEU A 141 4.74 23.57 9.44
CA LEU A 141 5.27 22.44 10.20
C LEU A 141 6.36 21.73 9.42
N ALA A 142 7.46 21.41 10.09
CA ALA A 142 8.56 20.67 9.48
C ALA A 142 8.12 19.25 9.06
N THR A 143 7.23 18.62 9.85
CA THR A 143 6.65 17.31 9.59
C THR A 143 5.18 17.30 9.93
N LEU A 144 4.40 16.55 9.13
CA LEU A 144 2.99 16.29 9.35
C LEU A 144 2.78 15.07 10.25
N GLY A 145 3.63 14.05 10.07
CA GLY A 145 3.55 12.82 10.85
C GLY A 145 4.03 11.57 10.10
N THR A 146 3.78 10.44 10.72
CA THR A 146 4.03 9.10 10.19
C THR A 146 2.68 8.39 10.05
N TYR A 147 2.44 7.83 8.86
CA TYR A 147 1.17 7.18 8.51
C TYR A 147 1.39 5.74 8.10
N ARG A 148 0.43 4.89 8.42
CA ARG A 148 0.41 3.49 8.02
C ARG A 148 -0.84 3.20 7.19
N VAL A 149 -0.63 2.54 6.06
CA VAL A 149 -1.71 2.01 5.21
C VAL A 149 -1.55 0.50 5.17
N LEU A 150 -2.57 -0.22 5.62
CA LEU A 150 -2.62 -1.67 5.58
C LEU A 150 -3.62 -2.11 4.51
N ILE A 151 -3.22 -3.05 3.67
CA ILE A 151 -4.05 -3.66 2.63
C ILE A 151 -4.07 -5.16 2.87
N GLN A 152 -5.26 -5.73 2.96
CA GLN A 152 -5.45 -7.17 3.12
C GLN A 152 -6.76 -7.63 2.48
N PRO A 153 -6.86 -8.91 2.07
CA PRO A 153 -8.09 -9.45 1.50
C PRO A 153 -9.28 -9.31 2.46
N ASP A 154 -10.45 -8.98 1.91
CA ASP A 154 -11.70 -8.97 2.69
C ASP A 154 -12.15 -10.42 2.93
N PRO A 155 -12.14 -10.89 4.19
CA PRO A 155 -12.55 -12.26 4.50
C PRO A 155 -13.99 -12.57 4.11
N SER A 156 -14.86 -11.58 4.07
CA SER A 156 -16.27 -11.77 3.71
C SER A 156 -16.45 -12.16 2.25
N THR A 157 -15.55 -11.71 1.36
CA THR A 157 -15.63 -12.02 -0.08
C THR A 157 -15.04 -13.39 -0.43
N GLN A 158 -14.21 -13.94 0.44
CA GLN A 158 -13.63 -15.28 0.24
C GLN A 158 -14.60 -16.42 0.61
N LEU A 159 -15.60 -16.13 1.41
CA LEU A 159 -16.59 -17.10 1.88
C LEU A 159 -17.79 -17.29 0.94
N GLN A 160 -17.93 -16.45 -0.07
CA GLN A 160 -19.02 -16.54 -1.04
C GLN A 160 -18.49 -16.91 -2.44
N PRO A 161 -18.43 -18.21 -2.78
CA PRO A 161 -18.08 -18.64 -4.13
C PRO A 161 -19.26 -18.41 -5.08
N GLY A 162 -19.41 -17.24 -5.60
CA GLY A 162 -20.52 -16.98 -6.53
C GLY A 162 -20.51 -15.57 -7.12
N ASP A 163 -20.30 -14.56 -6.35
CA ASP A 163 -20.43 -13.16 -6.77
C ASP A 163 -19.12 -12.44 -7.12
N GLY A 164 -18.07 -13.17 -7.22
CA GLY A 164 -16.90 -12.95 -8.09
C GLY A 164 -16.08 -11.71 -8.00
N ALA A 165 -16.35 -10.74 -7.20
CA ALA A 165 -15.49 -9.58 -7.02
C ALA A 165 -14.74 -9.67 -5.70
N THR A 166 -13.52 -10.17 -5.73
CA THR A 166 -12.61 -10.05 -4.58
C THR A 166 -12.41 -8.58 -4.28
N ARG A 167 -12.54 -8.24 -3.02
CA ARG A 167 -12.29 -6.90 -2.48
C ARG A 167 -11.17 -7.01 -1.47
N ASP A 168 -10.30 -6.03 -1.49
CA ASP A 168 -9.27 -5.87 -0.46
C ASP A 168 -9.68 -4.72 0.44
N LEU A 169 -9.55 -4.92 1.73
CA LEU A 169 -9.76 -3.90 2.75
C LEU A 169 -8.52 -3.03 2.84
N VAL A 170 -8.74 -1.73 2.99
CA VAL A 170 -7.69 -0.73 3.18
C VAL A 170 -7.96 0.01 4.48
N TRP A 171 -6.95 0.13 5.32
CA TRP A 171 -6.96 1.00 6.49
C TRP A 171 -5.83 2.00 6.38
N ILE A 172 -6.11 3.25 6.70
CA ILE A 172 -5.11 4.28 6.91
C ILE A 172 -5.20 4.75 8.35
N SER A 173 -4.07 4.88 9.02
CA SER A 173 -4.00 5.38 10.38
C SER A 173 -2.73 6.21 10.59
N THR A 174 -2.83 7.18 11.48
CA THR A 174 -1.67 7.93 11.97
C THR A 174 -0.94 7.13 13.04
N VAL A 175 0.37 7.01 12.90
CA VAL A 175 1.25 6.44 13.92
C VAL A 175 1.65 7.53 14.91
N ASP A 176 2.09 8.68 14.39
CA ASP A 176 2.43 9.88 15.15
C ASP A 176 2.29 11.13 14.27
N GLY A 177 2.23 12.30 14.86
CA GLY A 177 2.34 13.57 14.15
C GLY A 177 1.28 14.60 14.47
N ALA A 178 1.41 15.76 13.81
CA ALA A 178 0.51 16.90 13.96
C ALA A 178 -0.79 16.75 13.14
N LEU A 179 -0.75 16.06 11.99
CA LEU A 179 -1.92 15.78 11.17
C LEU A 179 -2.38 14.34 11.45
N MET A 180 -3.52 14.22 12.08
CA MET A 180 -4.14 12.93 12.39
C MET A 180 -5.04 12.51 11.23
N ILE A 181 -4.81 11.33 10.68
CA ILE A 181 -5.64 10.74 9.62
C ILE A 181 -6.03 9.33 10.04
N ASP A 182 -7.32 9.04 9.99
CA ASP A 182 -7.86 7.71 10.19
C ASP A 182 -8.92 7.42 9.13
N GLY A 183 -8.90 6.21 8.57
CA GLY A 183 -9.81 5.88 7.51
C GLY A 183 -9.80 4.41 7.11
N ARG A 184 -10.82 4.05 6.35
CA ARG A 184 -10.99 2.70 5.80
C ARG A 184 -11.61 2.73 4.42
N GLY A 185 -11.32 1.71 3.65
CA GLY A 185 -11.80 1.61 2.29
C GLY A 185 -11.73 0.21 1.73
N LEU A 186 -12.03 0.12 0.45
CA LEU A 186 -12.02 -1.10 -0.33
C LEU A 186 -11.29 -0.86 -1.64
N ILE A 187 -10.52 -1.84 -2.07
CA ILE A 187 -9.96 -1.93 -3.42
C ILE A 187 -10.67 -3.09 -4.12
N GLY A 188 -11.14 -2.86 -5.33
CA GLY A 188 -11.80 -3.88 -6.12
C GLY A 188 -11.75 -3.56 -7.61
N VAL A 189 -12.47 -4.33 -8.41
CA VAL A 189 -12.54 -4.15 -9.88
C VAL A 189 -12.99 -2.74 -10.29
N GLY A 190 -13.82 -2.08 -9.44
CA GLY A 190 -14.29 -0.71 -9.65
C GLY A 190 -13.33 0.39 -9.19
N GLY A 191 -12.10 0.02 -8.79
CA GLY A 191 -11.10 0.96 -8.27
C GLY A 191 -11.03 1.02 -6.75
N VAL A 192 -10.46 2.11 -6.25
CA VAL A 192 -10.28 2.37 -4.81
C VAL A 192 -11.44 3.22 -4.31
N ARG A 193 -12.06 2.78 -3.23
CA ARG A 193 -13.05 3.57 -2.47
C ARG A 193 -12.55 3.71 -1.06
N LEU A 194 -12.17 4.92 -0.66
CA LEU A 194 -11.63 5.22 0.66
C LEU A 194 -12.42 6.36 1.29
N ARG A 195 -12.75 6.21 2.57
CA ARG A 195 -13.26 7.29 3.41
C ARG A 195 -12.34 7.44 4.59
N ALA A 196 -11.85 8.65 4.78
CA ALA A 196 -10.97 8.97 5.88
C ALA A 196 -11.39 10.31 6.50
N GLU A 197 -11.02 10.50 7.74
CA GLU A 197 -11.14 11.74 8.46
C GLU A 197 -9.75 12.25 8.82
N ALA A 198 -9.52 13.53 8.58
CA ALA A 198 -8.27 14.18 8.94
C ALA A 198 -8.55 15.35 9.89
N HIS A 199 -7.76 15.49 10.93
CA HIS A 199 -7.82 16.60 11.86
C HIS A 199 -6.43 16.97 12.39
N ALA A 200 -6.30 18.17 12.92
CA ALA A 200 -5.06 18.60 13.55
C ALA A 200 -4.96 18.06 14.98
N ALA A 201 -3.76 17.66 15.38
CA ALA A 201 -3.48 17.43 16.79
C ALA A 201 -3.57 18.75 17.58
N PRO A 202 -3.87 18.72 18.89
CA PRO A 202 -3.98 19.92 19.71
C PRO A 202 -2.77 20.83 19.59
N GLY A 203 -3.01 22.12 19.32
CA GLY A 203 -1.97 23.13 19.11
C GLY A 203 -1.44 23.25 17.69
N SER A 204 -1.86 22.39 16.75
CA SER A 204 -1.41 22.43 15.34
C SER A 204 -2.48 22.93 14.37
N GLU A 205 -3.64 23.34 14.88
CA GLU A 205 -4.82 23.67 14.08
C GLU A 205 -4.57 24.83 13.10
N ALA A 206 -3.92 25.89 13.58
CA ALA A 206 -3.63 27.07 12.76
C ALA A 206 -2.68 26.72 11.59
N ALA A 207 -1.66 25.91 11.85
CA ALA A 207 -0.66 25.52 10.86
C ALA A 207 -1.24 24.57 9.79
N LEU A 208 -2.26 23.77 10.14
CA LEU A 208 -2.85 22.76 9.27
C LEU A 208 -4.14 23.22 8.57
N ASN A 209 -4.66 24.39 8.91
CA ASN A 209 -5.95 24.85 8.39
C ASN A 209 -6.03 24.86 6.85
N ASN A 210 -5.01 25.38 6.18
CA ASN A 210 -4.94 25.42 4.72
C ASN A 210 -4.87 24.02 4.11
N LEU A 211 -4.04 23.16 4.68
CA LEU A 211 -3.90 21.78 4.22
C LEU A 211 -5.20 21.01 4.38
N LEU A 212 -5.86 21.10 5.52
CA LEU A 212 -7.14 20.44 5.79
C LEU A 212 -8.26 20.90 4.85
N ASN A 213 -8.26 22.16 4.43
CA ASN A 213 -9.21 22.68 3.45
C ASN A 213 -8.97 22.12 2.03
N LEU A 214 -7.72 21.75 1.72
CA LEU A 214 -7.34 21.25 0.41
C LEU A 214 -7.58 19.74 0.26
N ILE A 215 -7.27 18.96 1.32
CA ILE A 215 -7.27 17.50 1.24
C ILE A 215 -8.66 16.87 1.37
N GLY A 216 -9.66 17.63 1.86
CA GLY A 216 -10.99 17.08 2.06
C GLY A 216 -12.07 18.14 2.24
N ARG A 217 -13.30 17.67 2.39
CA ARG A 217 -14.44 18.53 2.71
C ARG A 217 -14.44 18.87 4.20
N ARG A 218 -14.35 20.15 4.51
CA ARG A 218 -14.31 20.61 5.89
C ARG A 218 -15.62 20.31 6.63
N ASN A 219 -15.48 19.77 7.84
CA ASN A 219 -16.57 19.53 8.78
C ASN A 219 -16.09 19.93 10.19
N GLY A 220 -16.34 21.20 10.56
CA GLY A 220 -15.83 21.75 11.83
C GLY A 220 -14.30 21.73 11.91
N ALA A 221 -13.76 21.07 12.92
CA ALA A 221 -12.32 20.93 13.14
C ALA A 221 -11.67 19.85 12.25
N SER A 222 -12.46 18.98 11.63
CA SER A 222 -11.97 17.88 10.78
C SER A 222 -12.24 18.11 9.30
N SER A 223 -11.62 17.29 8.46
CA SER A 223 -11.85 17.23 7.02
C SER A 223 -12.16 15.80 6.60
N ALA A 224 -13.28 15.61 5.94
CA ALA A 224 -13.68 14.33 5.39
C ALA A 224 -13.04 14.15 4.01
N ILE A 225 -12.27 13.08 3.85
CA ILE A 225 -11.62 12.68 2.61
C ILE A 225 -12.42 11.53 2.01
N SER A 226 -12.78 11.65 0.74
CA SER A 226 -13.45 10.59 -0.01
C SER A 226 -12.79 10.40 -1.35
N ILE A 227 -12.41 9.16 -1.66
CA ILE A 227 -11.82 8.73 -2.93
C ILE A 227 -12.72 7.65 -3.51
N GLY A 228 -13.13 7.81 -4.77
CA GLY A 228 -13.96 6.85 -5.51
C GLY A 228 -15.44 7.12 -5.48
#